data_db4feedda2ebab488ca6d122743958c3
#
_entry.id   db4feedda2ebab488ca6d122743958c3
#
_cell.length_a   1.000
_cell.length_b   1.000
_cell.length_c   1.000
_cell.angle_alpha   90.00
_cell.angle_beta   90.00
_cell.angle_gamma   90.00
#
_symmetry.space_group_name_H-M   'P 1'
#
loop_
_entity.id
_entity.type
_entity.pdbx_description
1 polymer ?
#
loop_
_entity_poly.entity_id
_entity_poly.type
_entity_poly.pdbx_seq_one_letter_code
_entity_poly.pdbx_strand_id
1 'polypeptide(L)'
;MTNQPTEIAIVGGGMVGGALALGLAQQGFTVMVIEHAAPAPFVADSQPDVRISAISAASVALLKGLGVWEAVQGMRSHPYRRLETWEWENAHVVFDAAELKLPLLGYMVENNVLQQALWQALEAHPGVTLRVPASLAALHRRHDGYALELADGEWVTPKLVIGADGANSQVRQMAGIGIHAWQYAQSCMLITVKCENAPGDSTWQQFTPTGPRAFLPLFDDWASLVWYDAPARIRQLQSLSMTQLQVEINQHFPARLGAVMPVAAGAFPLTRRHALQYVQPGLALVGDAAHTIHPLAGQGVNLGYRDVDALIDVLASARSYGESWASHSVLKRYQTWRMADNFMMQSGMDLFYAGFSNELPPLRILRNMGLMAAQRAGVLKRQALKYALGL
;
A
#
# COMPACT_ATOMS: atom_id res chain seq x y z
N MET A 1 -11.01 16.61 -31.58
CA MET A 1 -10.93 15.61 -30.50
C MET A 1 -12.34 15.09 -30.32
N THR A 2 -12.61 13.85 -30.69
CA THR A 2 -13.92 13.21 -30.50
C THR A 2 -14.08 12.99 -28.99
N ASN A 3 -15.00 13.74 -28.40
CA ASN A 3 -15.34 13.63 -26.98
C ASN A 3 -16.05 12.27 -26.75
N GLN A 4 -15.29 11.20 -26.61
CA GLN A 4 -15.87 9.90 -26.29
C GLN A 4 -16.44 9.97 -24.86
N PRO A 5 -17.65 9.47 -24.63
CA PRO A 5 -18.24 9.50 -23.31
C PRO A 5 -17.40 8.68 -22.32
N THR A 6 -17.12 9.24 -21.17
CA THR A 6 -16.41 8.55 -20.07
C THR A 6 -17.17 7.29 -19.66
N GLU A 7 -16.57 6.12 -19.82
CA GLU A 7 -17.17 4.85 -19.36
C GLU A 7 -16.94 4.65 -17.86
N ILE A 8 -15.74 4.96 -17.38
CA ILE A 8 -15.33 4.75 -15.98
C ILE A 8 -14.77 6.05 -15.41
N ALA A 9 -15.26 6.46 -14.25
CA ALA A 9 -14.69 7.57 -13.48
C ALA A 9 -14.04 7.01 -12.22
N ILE A 10 -12.75 7.33 -12.02
CA ILE A 10 -11.97 6.94 -10.83
C ILE A 10 -11.72 8.18 -10.01
N VAL A 11 -12.19 8.19 -8.78
CA VAL A 11 -11.90 9.25 -7.81
C VAL A 11 -10.69 8.85 -6.99
N GLY A 12 -9.61 9.61 -7.15
CA GLY A 12 -8.29 9.36 -6.57
C GLY A 12 -7.27 8.86 -7.60
N GLY A 13 -6.28 9.70 -7.91
CA GLY A 13 -5.14 9.43 -8.83
C GLY A 13 -3.86 9.01 -8.09
N GLY A 14 -3.98 8.42 -6.90
CA GLY A 14 -2.86 7.84 -6.16
C GLY A 14 -2.30 6.58 -6.82
N MET A 15 -1.39 5.89 -6.14
CA MET A 15 -0.72 4.68 -6.66
C MET A 15 -1.71 3.60 -7.14
N VAL A 16 -2.77 3.33 -6.37
CA VAL A 16 -3.76 2.31 -6.69
C VAL A 16 -4.71 2.77 -7.81
N GLY A 17 -5.26 4.00 -7.67
CA GLY A 17 -6.17 4.55 -8.67
C GLY A 17 -5.50 4.80 -10.01
N GLY A 18 -4.25 5.28 -10.02
CA GLY A 18 -3.45 5.46 -11.24
C GLY A 18 -3.16 4.15 -11.96
N ALA A 19 -2.75 3.11 -11.23
CA ALA A 19 -2.51 1.78 -11.80
C ALA A 19 -3.80 1.17 -12.39
N LEU A 20 -4.93 1.32 -11.69
CA LEU A 20 -6.22 0.83 -12.17
C LEU A 20 -6.67 1.58 -13.41
N ALA A 21 -6.54 2.92 -13.44
CA ALA A 21 -6.90 3.74 -14.59
C ALA A 21 -6.13 3.32 -15.84
N LEU A 22 -4.81 3.16 -15.70
CA LEU A 22 -3.95 2.76 -16.81
C LEU A 22 -4.30 1.35 -17.31
N GLY A 23 -4.45 0.39 -16.40
CA GLY A 23 -4.78 -1.00 -16.77
C GLY A 23 -6.14 -1.10 -17.47
N LEU A 24 -7.16 -0.39 -17.00
CA LEU A 24 -8.48 -0.37 -17.66
C LEU A 24 -8.41 0.32 -19.03
N ALA A 25 -7.66 1.42 -19.15
CA ALA A 25 -7.47 2.09 -20.43
C ALA A 25 -6.75 1.20 -21.45
N GLN A 26 -5.75 0.42 -21.03
CA GLN A 26 -5.08 -0.59 -21.86
C GLN A 26 -6.02 -1.72 -22.31
N GLN A 27 -7.10 -1.99 -21.57
CA GLN A 27 -8.18 -2.90 -21.97
C GLN A 27 -9.25 -2.22 -22.83
N GLY A 28 -9.01 -0.99 -23.29
CA GLY A 28 -9.85 -0.24 -24.20
C GLY A 28 -11.04 0.47 -23.57
N PHE A 29 -11.05 0.65 -22.24
CA PHE A 29 -12.04 1.50 -21.57
C PHE A 29 -11.66 2.97 -21.69
N THR A 30 -12.66 3.86 -21.76
CA THR A 30 -12.44 5.31 -21.60
C THR A 30 -12.54 5.67 -20.13
N VAL A 31 -11.42 6.13 -19.56
CA VAL A 31 -11.27 6.36 -18.11
C VAL A 31 -11.05 7.83 -17.82
N MET A 32 -11.79 8.38 -16.87
CA MET A 32 -11.53 9.69 -16.29
C MET A 32 -10.98 9.51 -14.87
N VAL A 33 -9.85 10.14 -14.56
CA VAL A 33 -9.29 10.20 -13.19
C VAL A 33 -9.55 11.59 -12.64
N ILE A 34 -10.19 11.64 -11.46
CA ILE A 34 -10.50 12.87 -10.73
C ILE A 34 -9.56 12.94 -9.54
N GLU A 35 -8.67 13.95 -9.51
CA GLU A 35 -7.66 14.08 -8.46
C GLU A 35 -7.49 15.55 -8.05
N HIS A 36 -7.33 15.79 -6.75
CA HIS A 36 -7.24 17.14 -6.21
C HIS A 36 -5.89 17.82 -6.48
N ALA A 37 -4.82 17.05 -6.59
CA ALA A 37 -3.47 17.56 -6.86
C ALA A 37 -2.63 16.56 -7.64
N ALA A 38 -1.90 17.04 -8.63
CA ALA A 38 -0.88 16.24 -9.31
C ALA A 38 0.26 15.89 -8.34
N PRO A 39 0.94 14.73 -8.54
CA PRO A 39 2.11 14.39 -7.74
C PRO A 39 3.22 15.44 -7.92
N ALA A 40 4.00 15.67 -6.85
CA ALA A 40 5.14 16.55 -6.93
C ALA A 40 6.19 16.00 -7.93
N PRO A 41 6.80 16.83 -8.77
CA PRO A 41 7.83 16.39 -9.71
C PRO A 41 8.98 15.66 -8.99
N PHE A 42 9.48 14.60 -9.61
CA PHE A 42 10.67 13.93 -9.11
C PHE A 42 11.92 14.80 -9.32
N VAL A 43 12.73 14.89 -8.27
CA VAL A 43 14.03 15.58 -8.30
C VAL A 43 15.12 14.58 -7.91
N ALA A 44 16.04 14.27 -8.83
CA ALA A 44 17.03 13.20 -8.66
C ALA A 44 17.91 13.39 -7.41
N ASP A 45 18.36 14.60 -7.15
CA ASP A 45 19.27 14.92 -6.02
C ASP A 45 18.51 15.26 -4.72
N SER A 46 17.17 15.08 -4.70
CA SER A 46 16.39 15.33 -3.48
C SER A 46 16.60 14.24 -2.44
N GLN A 47 16.37 14.60 -1.17
CA GLN A 47 16.23 13.61 -0.10
C GLN A 47 15.05 12.67 -0.40
N PRO A 48 15.12 11.39 0.05
CA PRO A 48 13.98 10.48 -0.11
C PRO A 48 12.74 11.01 0.61
N ASP A 49 11.57 10.75 0.01
CA ASP A 49 10.30 10.95 0.69
C ASP A 49 10.26 10.10 1.98
N VAL A 50 9.58 10.60 3.00
CA VAL A 50 9.35 9.86 4.24
C VAL A 50 8.46 8.63 4.00
N ARG A 51 7.56 8.69 3.00
CA ARG A 51 6.63 7.62 2.67
C ARG A 51 7.24 6.62 1.68
N ILE A 52 7.66 5.48 2.21
CA ILE A 52 8.25 4.37 1.46
C ILE A 52 7.31 3.18 1.49
N SER A 53 7.20 2.49 0.36
CA SER A 53 6.50 1.22 0.23
C SER A 53 7.44 0.09 -0.15
N ALA A 54 7.27 -1.07 0.47
CA ALA A 54 7.90 -2.32 0.06
C ALA A 54 7.03 -2.96 -1.04
N ILE A 55 7.45 -2.82 -2.29
CA ILE A 55 6.71 -3.33 -3.45
C ILE A 55 7.07 -4.78 -3.67
N SER A 56 6.10 -5.68 -3.51
CA SER A 56 6.30 -7.13 -3.64
C SER A 56 6.55 -7.58 -5.10
N ALA A 57 7.10 -8.78 -5.27
CA ALA A 57 7.38 -9.33 -6.59
C ALA A 57 6.13 -9.36 -7.49
N ALA A 58 4.95 -9.70 -6.96
CA ALA A 58 3.70 -9.67 -7.73
C ALA A 58 3.29 -8.25 -8.14
N SER A 59 3.42 -7.28 -7.23
CA SER A 59 3.15 -5.87 -7.54
C SER A 59 4.10 -5.31 -8.59
N VAL A 60 5.37 -5.70 -8.54
CA VAL A 60 6.35 -5.37 -9.61
C VAL A 60 5.93 -5.99 -10.94
N ALA A 61 5.44 -7.24 -10.95
CA ALA A 61 4.97 -7.88 -12.18
C ALA A 61 3.76 -7.13 -12.77
N LEU A 62 2.79 -6.70 -11.96
CA LEU A 62 1.69 -5.85 -12.38
C LEU A 62 2.20 -4.54 -13.00
N LEU A 63 3.08 -3.80 -12.32
CA LEU A 63 3.62 -2.54 -12.79
C LEU A 63 4.44 -2.69 -14.08
N LYS A 64 5.13 -3.83 -14.27
CA LYS A 64 5.77 -4.19 -15.54
C LYS A 64 4.75 -4.44 -16.65
N GLY A 65 3.67 -5.18 -16.36
CA GLY A 65 2.57 -5.41 -17.28
C GLY A 65 1.90 -4.11 -17.74
N LEU A 66 1.82 -3.13 -16.85
CA LEU A 66 1.33 -1.78 -17.16
C LEU A 66 2.35 -0.90 -17.91
N GLY A 67 3.60 -1.32 -18.07
CA GLY A 67 4.66 -0.57 -18.75
C GLY A 67 5.25 0.59 -17.94
N VAL A 68 5.05 0.62 -16.62
CA VAL A 68 5.50 1.74 -15.74
C VAL A 68 6.79 1.42 -14.98
N TRP A 69 7.16 0.15 -14.86
CA TRP A 69 8.25 -0.27 -13.98
C TRP A 69 9.62 0.29 -14.38
N GLU A 70 9.89 0.41 -15.67
CA GLU A 70 11.14 1.00 -16.18
C GLU A 70 11.29 2.46 -15.77
N ALA A 71 10.19 3.24 -15.79
CA ALA A 71 10.20 4.62 -15.33
C ALA A 71 10.47 4.71 -13.81
N VAL A 72 9.91 3.78 -13.00
CA VAL A 72 10.21 3.68 -11.56
C VAL A 72 11.70 3.41 -11.34
N GLN A 73 12.28 2.44 -12.06
CA GLN A 73 13.71 2.11 -11.94
C GLN A 73 14.61 3.25 -12.42
N GLY A 74 14.20 3.97 -13.46
CA GLY A 74 14.93 5.13 -14.00
C GLY A 74 14.93 6.33 -13.05
N MET A 75 13.98 6.42 -12.13
CA MET A 75 13.97 7.39 -11.03
C MET A 75 14.73 6.85 -9.82
N ARG A 76 14.07 6.12 -8.93
CA ARG A 76 14.71 5.55 -7.73
C ARG A 76 13.96 4.31 -7.26
N SER A 77 14.69 3.22 -7.04
CA SER A 77 14.18 2.02 -6.39
C SER A 77 15.35 1.23 -5.80
N HIS A 78 15.14 0.54 -4.68
CA HIS A 78 16.18 -0.26 -4.05
C HIS A 78 15.70 -1.71 -3.90
N PRO A 79 16.39 -2.71 -4.50
CA PRO A 79 15.99 -4.12 -4.40
C PRO A 79 16.26 -4.66 -2.99
N TYR A 80 15.38 -5.54 -2.48
CA TYR A 80 15.68 -6.31 -1.28
C TYR A 80 15.47 -7.80 -1.53
N ARG A 81 16.38 -8.62 -0.97
CA ARG A 81 16.41 -10.07 -1.13
C ARG A 81 16.05 -10.81 0.13
N ARG A 82 16.20 -10.16 1.30
CA ARG A 82 15.97 -10.76 2.59
C ARG A 82 15.02 -9.91 3.41
N LEU A 83 14.13 -10.60 4.11
CA LEU A 83 13.31 -10.05 5.17
C LEU A 83 13.61 -10.84 6.44
N GLU A 84 14.09 -10.16 7.45
CA GLU A 84 14.44 -10.75 8.73
C GLU A 84 13.50 -10.25 9.82
N THR A 85 13.04 -11.15 10.69
CA THR A 85 12.19 -10.77 11.81
C THR A 85 12.52 -11.58 13.06
N TRP A 86 12.55 -10.91 14.22
CA TRP A 86 12.85 -11.54 15.51
C TRP A 86 12.27 -10.74 16.68
N GLU A 87 12.21 -11.35 17.84
CA GLU A 87 12.04 -10.68 19.14
C GLU A 87 13.28 -10.93 20.02
N TRP A 88 13.66 -12.19 20.24
CA TRP A 88 14.91 -12.56 20.87
C TRP A 88 15.96 -12.87 19.79
N GLU A 89 17.22 -12.56 20.09
CA GLU A 89 18.31 -12.79 19.12
C GLU A 89 18.40 -14.24 18.62
N ASN A 90 18.00 -15.21 19.44
CA ASN A 90 17.97 -16.64 19.07
C ASN A 90 16.63 -17.08 18.44
N ALA A 91 15.62 -16.22 18.38
CA ALA A 91 14.30 -16.48 17.77
C ALA A 91 14.13 -15.71 16.45
N HIS A 92 15.04 -15.94 15.53
CA HIS A 92 15.19 -15.21 14.28
C HIS A 92 14.56 -16.00 13.12
N VAL A 93 13.72 -15.34 12.32
CA VAL A 93 13.17 -15.87 11.06
C VAL A 93 13.73 -15.05 9.91
N VAL A 94 14.31 -15.73 8.94
CA VAL A 94 14.84 -15.12 7.71
C VAL A 94 14.05 -15.65 6.53
N PHE A 95 13.47 -14.76 5.76
CA PHE A 95 12.87 -15.05 4.47
C PHE A 95 13.84 -14.59 3.39
N ASP A 96 14.31 -15.53 2.58
CA ASP A 96 15.28 -15.26 1.52
C ASP A 96 14.64 -15.58 0.15
N ALA A 97 14.87 -14.70 -0.83
CA ALA A 97 14.38 -14.87 -2.19
C ALA A 97 14.83 -16.19 -2.82
N ALA A 98 16.04 -16.65 -2.46
CA ALA A 98 16.60 -17.92 -2.94
C ALA A 98 15.75 -19.13 -2.53
N GLU A 99 15.02 -19.08 -1.40
CA GLU A 99 14.12 -20.16 -0.96
C GLU A 99 12.96 -20.38 -1.96
N LEU A 100 12.60 -19.35 -2.71
CA LEU A 100 11.58 -19.40 -3.75
C LEU A 100 12.16 -19.44 -5.17
N LYS A 101 13.49 -19.50 -5.31
CA LYS A 101 14.20 -19.36 -6.60
C LYS A 101 13.89 -18.05 -7.32
N LEU A 102 13.66 -16.99 -6.55
CA LEU A 102 13.44 -15.63 -7.06
C LEU A 102 14.75 -14.84 -6.99
N PRO A 103 14.98 -13.88 -7.90
CA PRO A 103 16.14 -13.00 -7.82
C PRO A 103 16.08 -12.06 -6.63
N LEU A 104 14.86 -11.69 -6.18
CA LEU A 104 14.60 -10.77 -5.06
C LEU A 104 13.16 -10.92 -4.55
N LEU A 105 12.88 -10.41 -3.35
CA LEU A 105 11.54 -10.39 -2.76
C LEU A 105 10.71 -9.20 -3.26
N GLY A 106 11.37 -8.10 -3.59
CA GLY A 106 10.72 -6.87 -4.04
C GLY A 106 11.66 -5.68 -4.04
N TYR A 107 11.07 -4.49 -4.03
CA TYR A 107 11.80 -3.22 -4.01
C TYR A 107 11.24 -2.28 -2.97
N MET A 108 12.11 -1.50 -2.32
CA MET A 108 11.73 -0.31 -1.56
C MET A 108 11.64 0.86 -2.53
N VAL A 109 10.49 1.52 -2.56
CA VAL A 109 10.22 2.63 -3.48
C VAL A 109 9.47 3.73 -2.75
N GLU A 110 9.84 4.96 -3.03
CA GLU A 110 9.11 6.14 -2.57
C GLU A 110 7.72 6.20 -3.20
N ASN A 111 6.71 6.52 -2.40
CA ASN A 111 5.33 6.58 -2.91
C ASN A 111 5.18 7.62 -4.03
N ASN A 112 5.89 8.75 -3.92
CA ASN A 112 5.89 9.78 -4.95
C ASN A 112 6.48 9.28 -6.28
N VAL A 113 7.55 8.47 -6.24
CA VAL A 113 8.17 7.88 -7.45
C VAL A 113 7.18 6.96 -8.17
N LEU A 114 6.47 6.09 -7.43
CA LEU A 114 5.44 5.23 -8.00
C LEU A 114 4.31 6.05 -8.64
N GLN A 115 3.84 7.07 -7.94
CA GLN A 115 2.76 7.92 -8.43
C GLN A 115 3.20 8.71 -9.67
N GLN A 116 4.40 9.27 -9.69
CA GLN A 116 4.96 9.97 -10.84
C GLN A 116 5.08 9.09 -12.08
N ALA A 117 5.61 7.87 -11.93
CA ALA A 117 5.72 6.93 -13.05
C ALA A 117 4.35 6.59 -13.65
N LEU A 118 3.35 6.35 -12.78
CA LEU A 118 1.98 6.11 -13.21
C LEU A 118 1.38 7.33 -13.92
N TRP A 119 1.57 8.52 -13.39
CA TRP A 119 1.02 9.74 -13.99
C TRP A 119 1.62 10.05 -15.37
N GLN A 120 2.93 9.86 -15.55
CA GLN A 120 3.56 9.98 -16.86
C GLN A 120 2.90 9.04 -17.90
N ALA A 121 2.61 7.81 -17.50
CA ALA A 121 1.95 6.86 -18.37
C ALA A 121 0.46 7.21 -18.63
N LEU A 122 -0.25 7.74 -17.63
CA LEU A 122 -1.64 8.19 -17.77
C LEU A 122 -1.76 9.39 -18.70
N GLU A 123 -0.87 10.38 -18.58
CA GLU A 123 -0.82 11.57 -19.46
C GLU A 123 -0.56 11.20 -20.91
N ALA A 124 0.23 10.16 -21.15
CA ALA A 124 0.55 9.68 -22.49
C ALA A 124 -0.55 8.78 -23.10
N HIS A 125 -1.50 8.27 -22.31
CA HIS A 125 -2.47 7.28 -22.78
C HIS A 125 -3.75 7.93 -23.33
N PRO A 126 -4.10 7.73 -24.62
CA PRO A 126 -5.24 8.43 -25.25
C PRO A 126 -6.62 8.08 -24.68
N GLY A 127 -6.75 6.92 -24.01
CA GLY A 127 -8.00 6.47 -23.35
C GLY A 127 -8.19 7.05 -21.94
N VAL A 128 -7.26 7.90 -21.45
CA VAL A 128 -7.33 8.50 -20.13
C VAL A 128 -7.56 10.00 -20.21
N THR A 129 -8.46 10.50 -19.39
CA THR A 129 -8.67 11.93 -19.15
C THR A 129 -8.35 12.24 -17.68
N LEU A 130 -7.34 13.08 -17.45
CA LEU A 130 -7.01 13.57 -16.11
C LEU A 130 -7.76 14.87 -15.82
N ARG A 131 -8.55 14.87 -14.75
CA ARG A 131 -9.21 16.05 -14.20
C ARG A 131 -8.48 16.43 -12.92
N VAL A 132 -7.54 17.34 -13.05
CA VAL A 132 -6.68 17.87 -11.98
C VAL A 132 -6.38 19.35 -12.19
N PRO A 133 -6.54 20.22 -11.20
CA PRO A 133 -7.12 19.94 -9.88
C PRO A 133 -8.66 19.77 -9.96
N ALA A 134 -9.19 18.70 -9.37
CA ALA A 134 -10.62 18.48 -9.27
C ALA A 134 -10.96 17.69 -7.99
N SER A 135 -12.13 17.96 -7.43
CA SER A 135 -12.63 17.29 -6.21
C SER A 135 -14.09 16.95 -6.36
N LEU A 136 -14.51 15.84 -5.74
CA LEU A 136 -15.89 15.42 -5.69
C LEU A 136 -16.67 16.30 -4.71
N ALA A 137 -17.75 16.94 -5.16
CA ALA A 137 -18.67 17.70 -4.31
C ALA A 137 -19.81 16.80 -3.82
N ALA A 138 -20.42 16.00 -4.74
CA ALA A 138 -21.51 15.09 -4.41
C ALA A 138 -21.52 13.86 -5.30
N LEU A 139 -22.13 12.80 -4.79
CA LEU A 139 -22.39 11.55 -5.50
C LEU A 139 -23.90 11.31 -5.53
N HIS A 140 -24.49 11.37 -6.71
CA HIS A 140 -25.94 11.26 -6.90
C HIS A 140 -26.31 9.88 -7.42
N ARG A 141 -27.12 9.15 -6.65
CA ARG A 141 -27.58 7.83 -7.06
C ARG A 141 -28.57 7.93 -8.22
N ARG A 142 -28.40 7.09 -9.22
CA ARG A 142 -29.29 6.93 -10.38
C ARG A 142 -29.88 5.52 -10.42
N HIS A 143 -30.74 5.25 -11.38
CA HIS A 143 -31.37 3.94 -11.56
C HIS A 143 -30.31 2.83 -11.78
N ASP A 144 -29.28 3.11 -12.57
CA ASP A 144 -28.28 2.14 -13.06
C ASP A 144 -26.84 2.44 -12.59
N GLY A 145 -26.67 3.36 -11.63
CA GLY A 145 -25.34 3.73 -11.14
C GLY A 145 -25.32 5.08 -10.43
N TYR A 146 -24.31 5.88 -10.74
CA TYR A 146 -24.07 7.17 -10.07
C TYR A 146 -23.69 8.26 -11.06
N ALA A 147 -24.06 9.51 -10.75
CA ALA A 147 -23.51 10.71 -11.34
C ALA A 147 -22.65 11.42 -10.29
N LEU A 148 -21.52 11.98 -10.72
CA LEU A 148 -20.64 12.76 -9.90
C LEU A 148 -20.85 14.24 -10.19
N GLU A 149 -20.96 15.03 -9.15
CA GLU A 149 -20.89 16.50 -9.19
C GLU A 149 -19.53 16.92 -8.68
N LEU A 150 -18.76 17.61 -9.49
CA LEU A 150 -17.46 18.13 -9.12
C LEU A 150 -17.58 19.51 -8.44
N ALA A 151 -16.57 19.89 -7.67
CA ALA A 151 -16.58 21.15 -6.92
C ALA A 151 -16.65 22.42 -7.80
N ASP A 152 -16.27 22.32 -9.07
CA ASP A 152 -16.40 23.37 -10.08
C ASP A 152 -17.78 23.44 -10.75
N GLY A 153 -18.71 22.54 -10.37
CA GLY A 153 -20.07 22.45 -10.90
C GLY A 153 -20.20 21.56 -12.14
N GLU A 154 -19.11 20.94 -12.60
CA GLU A 154 -19.18 19.96 -13.70
C GLU A 154 -19.84 18.66 -13.26
N TRP A 155 -20.62 18.07 -14.16
CA TRP A 155 -21.27 16.78 -13.95
C TRP A 155 -20.65 15.69 -14.83
N VAL A 156 -20.29 14.56 -14.22
CA VAL A 156 -19.77 13.38 -14.90
C VAL A 156 -20.73 12.21 -14.69
N THR A 157 -21.15 11.57 -15.77
CA THR A 157 -22.14 10.48 -15.74
C THR A 157 -21.54 9.22 -16.37
N PRO A 158 -20.65 8.50 -15.65
CA PRO A 158 -20.02 7.28 -16.15
C PRO A 158 -20.97 6.08 -15.99
N LYS A 159 -20.61 4.95 -16.63
CA LYS A 159 -21.26 3.65 -16.36
C LYS A 159 -20.82 3.05 -15.02
N LEU A 160 -19.57 3.35 -14.60
CA LEU A 160 -18.98 2.86 -13.35
C LEU A 160 -18.20 3.97 -12.66
N VAL A 161 -18.47 4.17 -11.38
CA VAL A 161 -17.65 5.00 -10.48
C VAL A 161 -16.76 4.09 -9.65
N ILE A 162 -15.48 4.43 -9.53
CA ILE A 162 -14.53 3.71 -8.69
C ILE A 162 -13.95 4.66 -7.66
N GLY A 163 -14.12 4.33 -6.37
CA GLY A 163 -13.47 5.02 -5.25
C GLY A 163 -12.08 4.44 -5.01
N ALA A 164 -11.04 5.23 -5.29
CA ALA A 164 -9.63 4.96 -5.01
C ALA A 164 -9.00 6.10 -4.18
N ASP A 165 -9.85 6.83 -3.45
CA ASP A 165 -9.60 8.09 -2.74
C ASP A 165 -9.12 7.89 -1.29
N GLY A 166 -8.52 6.74 -1.02
CA GLY A 166 -7.80 6.45 0.21
C GLY A 166 -8.68 6.16 1.43
N ALA A 167 -8.05 6.08 2.59
CA ALA A 167 -8.66 5.60 3.83
C ALA A 167 -9.86 6.42 4.30
N ASN A 168 -9.91 7.71 3.96
CA ASN A 168 -11.01 8.62 4.28
C ASN A 168 -11.98 8.81 3.11
N SER A 169 -12.11 7.82 2.24
CA SER A 169 -12.87 7.86 1.00
C SER A 169 -14.20 8.61 1.09
N GLN A 170 -14.30 9.68 0.32
CA GLN A 170 -15.55 10.43 0.13
C GLN A 170 -16.56 9.63 -0.69
N VAL A 171 -16.08 8.90 -1.72
CA VAL A 171 -16.94 8.02 -2.53
C VAL A 171 -17.64 7.00 -1.64
N ARG A 172 -16.90 6.32 -0.77
CA ARG A 172 -17.47 5.35 0.18
C ARG A 172 -18.52 5.98 1.09
N GLN A 173 -18.21 7.15 1.66
CA GLN A 173 -19.12 7.85 2.58
C GLN A 173 -20.38 8.31 1.87
N MET A 174 -20.25 8.97 0.71
CA MET A 174 -21.39 9.47 -0.08
C MET A 174 -22.25 8.33 -0.65
N ALA A 175 -21.66 7.18 -0.93
CA ALA A 175 -22.39 5.97 -1.34
C ALA A 175 -23.10 5.27 -0.15
N GLY A 176 -22.96 5.76 1.07
CA GLY A 176 -23.56 5.17 2.26
C GLY A 176 -22.97 3.80 2.64
N ILE A 177 -21.73 3.51 2.22
CA ILE A 177 -21.07 2.25 2.55
C ILE A 177 -20.42 2.36 3.94
N GLY A 178 -20.95 1.59 4.89
CA GLY A 178 -20.40 1.50 6.25
C GLY A 178 -19.04 0.79 6.29
N ILE A 179 -18.34 0.96 7.42
CA ILE A 179 -17.04 0.31 7.69
C ILE A 179 -17.04 -0.37 9.04
N HIS A 180 -16.33 -1.49 9.17
CA HIS A 180 -15.76 -1.92 10.43
C HIS A 180 -14.41 -1.24 10.60
N ALA A 181 -14.26 -0.46 11.65
CA ALA A 181 -13.03 0.27 11.93
C ALA A 181 -12.67 0.23 13.40
N TRP A 182 -11.36 0.13 13.68
CA TRP A 182 -10.81 0.41 15.00
C TRP A 182 -9.41 1.00 14.89
N GLN A 183 -9.03 1.69 15.93
CA GLN A 183 -7.70 2.27 16.05
C GLN A 183 -6.85 1.36 16.93
N TYR A 184 -5.64 1.04 16.48
CA TYR A 184 -4.67 0.32 17.30
C TYR A 184 -4.16 1.22 18.44
N ALA A 185 -3.72 0.58 19.53
CA ALA A 185 -3.11 1.31 20.66
C ALA A 185 -1.71 1.85 20.35
N GLN A 186 -1.29 1.84 19.09
CA GLN A 186 0.00 2.28 18.60
C GLN A 186 -0.15 3.32 17.49
N SER A 187 0.88 4.14 17.34
CA SER A 187 1.12 5.00 16.18
C SER A 187 2.43 4.61 15.52
N CYS A 188 2.63 5.02 14.28
CA CYS A 188 3.83 4.76 13.50
C CYS A 188 4.56 6.08 13.25
N MET A 189 5.89 6.07 13.39
CA MET A 189 6.77 7.14 12.95
C MET A 189 7.74 6.57 11.91
N LEU A 190 7.78 7.19 10.75
CA LEU A 190 8.76 6.93 9.70
C LEU A 190 9.87 7.96 9.84
N ILE A 191 11.13 7.51 9.76
CA ILE A 191 12.30 8.39 9.92
C ILE A 191 13.23 8.11 8.75
N THR A 192 13.46 9.09 7.89
CA THR A 192 14.48 9.03 6.84
C THR A 192 15.83 9.29 7.45
N VAL A 193 16.77 8.38 7.23
CA VAL A 193 18.12 8.46 7.80
C VAL A 193 19.20 8.30 6.72
N LYS A 194 20.35 8.91 6.94
CA LYS A 194 21.61 8.56 6.28
C LYS A 194 22.35 7.54 7.12
N CYS A 195 22.83 6.47 6.49
CA CYS A 195 23.64 5.44 7.09
C CYS A 195 25.14 5.76 6.87
N GLU A 196 25.98 5.40 7.82
CA GLU A 196 27.44 5.50 7.64
C GLU A 196 27.94 4.56 6.53
N ASN A 197 27.30 3.40 6.40
CA ASN A 197 27.58 2.42 5.35
C ASN A 197 26.33 2.15 4.51
N ALA A 198 26.50 1.79 3.23
CA ALA A 198 25.42 1.43 2.35
C ALA A 198 24.53 0.34 2.98
N PRO A 199 23.18 0.49 2.95
CA PRO A 199 22.26 -0.32 3.74
C PRO A 199 22.11 -1.79 3.29
N GLY A 200 22.69 -2.19 2.16
CA GLY A 200 22.58 -3.54 1.62
C GLY A 200 21.18 -3.89 1.11
N ASP A 201 20.90 -5.18 0.92
CA ASP A 201 19.65 -5.70 0.32
C ASP A 201 18.76 -6.47 1.33
N SER A 202 19.00 -6.25 2.63
CA SER A 202 18.26 -6.90 3.71
C SER A 202 17.39 -5.90 4.47
N THR A 203 16.07 -6.12 4.46
CA THR A 203 15.15 -5.40 5.35
C THR A 203 14.92 -6.23 6.60
N TRP A 204 14.71 -5.57 7.74
CA TRP A 204 14.48 -6.28 8.99
C TRP A 204 13.48 -5.59 9.90
N GLN A 205 12.89 -6.39 10.79
CA GLN A 205 11.93 -5.94 11.78
C GLN A 205 12.17 -6.67 13.11
N GLN A 206 12.51 -5.92 14.14
CA GLN A 206 12.57 -6.43 15.50
C GLN A 206 11.24 -6.17 16.21
N PHE A 207 10.63 -7.19 16.75
CA PHE A 207 9.47 -7.04 17.64
C PHE A 207 9.92 -6.62 19.03
N THR A 208 9.27 -5.61 19.57
CA THR A 208 9.41 -5.18 20.96
C THR A 208 8.02 -5.07 21.61
N PRO A 209 7.92 -5.11 22.94
CA PRO A 209 6.62 -5.02 23.62
C PRO A 209 5.83 -3.74 23.28
N THR A 210 6.51 -2.62 23.02
CA THR A 210 5.86 -1.35 22.68
C THR A 210 5.51 -1.26 21.19
N GLY A 211 6.03 -2.17 20.37
CA GLY A 211 5.81 -2.24 18.92
C GLY A 211 7.09 -2.50 18.14
N PRO A 212 6.97 -2.87 16.87
CA PRO A 212 8.13 -3.17 16.04
C PRO A 212 9.06 -1.98 15.81
N ARG A 213 10.33 -2.31 15.56
CA ARG A 213 11.37 -1.42 15.01
C ARG A 213 11.81 -2.02 13.69
N ALA A 214 11.65 -1.29 12.58
CA ALA A 214 12.01 -1.83 11.28
C ALA A 214 13.01 -0.93 10.55
N PHE A 215 13.75 -1.55 9.64
CA PHE A 215 14.73 -0.93 8.78
C PHE A 215 14.41 -1.27 7.33
N LEU A 216 14.26 -0.26 6.50
CA LEU A 216 13.99 -0.36 5.08
C LEU A 216 15.18 0.24 4.33
N PRO A 217 16.01 -0.57 3.66
CA PRO A 217 17.14 -0.08 2.89
C PRO A 217 16.65 0.73 1.68
N LEU A 218 17.31 1.85 1.40
CA LEU A 218 17.06 2.67 0.24
C LEU A 218 18.33 2.78 -0.61
N PHE A 219 18.28 3.57 -1.67
CA PHE A 219 19.40 3.82 -2.56
C PHE A 219 20.58 4.52 -1.82
N ASP A 220 21.78 4.38 -2.35
CA ASP A 220 23.04 4.96 -1.84
C ASP A 220 23.25 4.66 -0.34
N ASP A 221 23.34 5.70 0.47
CA ASP A 221 23.50 5.66 1.92
C ASP A 221 22.18 5.94 2.68
N TRP A 222 21.03 5.92 2.00
CA TRP A 222 19.74 6.22 2.61
C TRP A 222 19.03 4.97 3.13
N ALA A 223 18.26 5.15 4.21
CA ALA A 223 17.32 4.15 4.72
C ALA A 223 16.10 4.83 5.36
N SER A 224 15.05 4.06 5.55
CA SER A 224 13.90 4.48 6.35
C SER A 224 13.78 3.60 7.59
N LEU A 225 13.70 4.21 8.75
CA LEU A 225 13.38 3.53 10.00
C LEU A 225 11.89 3.63 10.27
N VAL A 226 11.32 2.54 10.76
CA VAL A 226 9.90 2.49 11.15
C VAL A 226 9.82 2.23 12.65
N TRP A 227 9.26 3.19 13.38
CA TRP A 227 9.11 3.12 14.82
C TRP A 227 7.64 3.05 15.20
N TYR A 228 7.21 1.92 15.75
CA TYR A 228 5.87 1.77 16.30
C TYR A 228 5.93 1.92 17.82
N ASP A 229 5.06 2.74 18.39
CA ASP A 229 4.98 2.92 19.84
C ASP A 229 3.60 3.50 20.24
N ALA A 230 3.36 3.65 21.54
CA ALA A 230 2.17 4.31 22.07
C ALA A 230 2.02 5.74 21.47
N PRO A 231 0.79 6.22 21.17
CA PRO A 231 0.59 7.52 20.55
C PRO A 231 1.23 8.69 21.31
N ALA A 232 1.27 8.62 22.64
CA ALA A 232 1.92 9.64 23.47
C ALA A 232 3.44 9.68 23.23
N ARG A 233 4.08 8.49 23.12
CA ARG A 233 5.50 8.38 22.85
C ARG A 233 5.86 8.88 21.45
N ILE A 234 5.06 8.53 20.44
CA ILE A 234 5.27 9.01 19.07
C ILE A 234 5.13 10.55 19.00
N ARG A 235 4.14 11.14 19.66
CA ARG A 235 4.05 12.62 19.74
C ARG A 235 5.27 13.26 20.41
N GLN A 236 5.79 12.64 21.49
CA GLN A 236 7.02 13.08 22.13
C GLN A 236 8.20 13.03 21.14
N LEU A 237 8.39 11.92 20.42
CA LEU A 237 9.47 11.77 19.44
C LEU A 237 9.36 12.81 18.31
N GLN A 238 8.15 13.12 17.86
CA GLN A 238 7.91 14.15 16.82
C GLN A 238 8.29 15.56 17.27
N SER A 239 8.29 15.83 18.58
CA SER A 239 8.67 17.15 19.12
C SER A 239 10.17 17.32 19.30
N LEU A 240 10.98 16.27 19.12
CA LEU A 240 12.42 16.30 19.27
C LEU A 240 13.12 16.94 18.06
N SER A 241 14.24 17.58 18.30
CA SER A 241 15.20 17.92 17.22
C SER A 241 15.80 16.65 16.63
N MET A 242 16.33 16.71 15.40
CA MET A 242 16.99 15.56 14.76
C MET A 242 18.15 15.02 15.60
N THR A 243 18.92 15.88 16.26
CA THR A 243 19.99 15.46 17.18
C THR A 243 19.46 14.68 18.39
N GLN A 244 18.36 15.14 18.98
CA GLN A 244 17.72 14.42 20.08
C GLN A 244 17.09 13.10 19.60
N LEU A 245 16.45 13.11 18.43
CA LEU A 245 15.89 11.90 17.82
C LEU A 245 16.98 10.87 17.52
N GLN A 246 18.18 11.29 17.12
CA GLN A 246 19.32 10.38 16.93
C GLN A 246 19.72 9.68 18.23
N VAL A 247 19.71 10.38 19.36
CA VAL A 247 19.99 9.76 20.67
C VAL A 247 18.94 8.68 20.99
N GLU A 248 17.67 8.98 20.75
CA GLU A 248 16.59 8.02 20.94
C GLU A 248 16.70 6.79 20.02
N ILE A 249 17.08 7.01 18.76
CA ILE A 249 17.31 5.90 17.81
C ILE A 249 18.44 5.00 18.33
N ASN A 250 19.56 5.56 18.75
CA ASN A 250 20.71 4.80 19.24
C ASN A 250 20.39 3.98 20.50
N GLN A 251 19.43 4.44 21.32
CA GLN A 251 19.02 3.75 22.55
C GLN A 251 17.97 2.64 22.30
N HIS A 252 17.13 2.78 21.28
CA HIS A 252 15.94 1.95 21.11
C HIS A 252 15.94 1.06 19.88
N PHE A 253 16.86 1.25 18.95
CA PHE A 253 17.07 0.35 17.82
C PHE A 253 18.17 -0.66 18.12
N PRO A 254 18.15 -1.85 17.49
CA PRO A 254 19.19 -2.85 17.72
C PRO A 254 20.55 -2.37 17.22
N ALA A 255 21.63 -2.82 17.88
CA ALA A 255 23.00 -2.41 17.59
C ALA A 255 23.42 -2.69 16.11
N ARG A 256 22.78 -3.65 15.46
CA ARG A 256 23.00 -3.94 14.02
C ARG A 256 22.64 -2.78 13.08
N LEU A 257 21.87 -1.79 13.56
CA LEU A 257 21.56 -0.59 12.77
C LEU A 257 22.84 0.18 12.39
N GLY A 258 23.83 0.17 13.27
CA GLY A 258 25.03 0.98 13.08
C GLY A 258 24.78 2.49 13.30
N ALA A 259 25.70 3.30 12.85
CA ALA A 259 25.58 4.74 12.95
C ALA A 259 24.68 5.29 11.85
N VAL A 260 23.67 6.06 12.25
CA VAL A 260 22.72 6.72 11.35
C VAL A 260 22.50 8.17 11.76
N MET A 261 22.16 9.02 10.80
CA MET A 261 21.81 10.42 11.00
C MET A 261 20.37 10.67 10.51
N PRO A 262 19.40 10.96 11.39
CA PRO A 262 18.05 11.29 10.99
C PRO A 262 17.99 12.64 10.26
N VAL A 263 17.21 12.72 9.20
CA VAL A 263 17.09 13.89 8.33
C VAL A 263 15.66 14.40 8.26
N ALA A 264 14.70 13.50 8.17
CA ALA A 264 13.28 13.84 8.13
C ALA A 264 12.46 12.78 8.89
N ALA A 265 11.29 13.16 9.38
CA ALA A 265 10.41 12.24 10.06
C ALA A 265 8.93 12.65 9.86
N GLY A 266 8.06 11.64 9.84
CA GLY A 266 6.61 11.82 9.78
C GLY A 266 5.92 10.73 10.59
N ALA A 267 4.79 11.04 11.23
CA ALA A 267 4.07 10.06 12.01
C ALA A 267 2.57 10.08 11.70
N PHE A 268 1.92 8.94 11.90
CA PHE A 268 0.49 8.76 11.67
C PHE A 268 -0.10 7.71 12.62
N PRO A 269 -1.39 7.84 12.97
CA PRO A 269 -2.09 6.85 13.75
C PRO A 269 -2.29 5.57 12.94
N LEU A 270 -2.29 4.43 13.61
CA LEU A 270 -2.59 3.17 12.99
C LEU A 270 -4.07 2.85 13.12
N THR A 271 -4.71 2.64 11.99
CA THR A 271 -6.14 2.29 11.94
C THR A 271 -6.34 1.08 11.06
N ARG A 272 -7.27 0.22 11.45
CA ARG A 272 -7.83 -0.80 10.59
C ARG A 272 -9.19 -0.34 10.12
N ARG A 273 -9.46 -0.50 8.83
CA ARG A 273 -10.77 -0.25 8.23
C ARG A 273 -11.09 -1.36 7.26
N HIS A 274 -12.35 -1.76 7.22
CA HIS A 274 -12.86 -2.72 6.24
C HIS A 274 -14.27 -2.31 5.86
N ALA A 275 -14.49 -2.00 4.59
CA ALA A 275 -15.82 -1.64 4.09
C ALA A 275 -16.76 -2.84 4.18
N LEU A 276 -18.01 -2.61 4.56
CA LEU A 276 -19.01 -3.67 4.68
C LEU A 276 -19.36 -4.31 3.33
N GLN A 277 -19.13 -3.57 2.26
CA GLN A 277 -19.23 -4.03 0.88
C GLN A 277 -18.26 -3.23 0.01
N TYR A 278 -17.71 -3.88 -1.03
CA TYR A 278 -16.78 -3.23 -1.96
C TYR A 278 -17.48 -2.71 -3.20
N VAL A 279 -18.72 -3.16 -3.45
CA VAL A 279 -19.45 -2.80 -4.67
C VAL A 279 -20.92 -2.49 -4.38
N GLN A 280 -21.47 -1.61 -5.22
CA GLN A 280 -22.89 -1.36 -5.41
C GLN A 280 -23.21 -1.32 -6.91
N PRO A 281 -24.47 -1.29 -7.36
CA PRO A 281 -24.79 -1.07 -8.77
C PRO A 281 -24.10 0.19 -9.30
N GLY A 282 -23.19 0.03 -10.30
CA GLY A 282 -22.42 1.13 -10.89
C GLY A 282 -21.34 1.76 -10.00
N LEU A 283 -20.91 1.09 -8.92
CA LEU A 283 -19.85 1.59 -8.03
C LEU A 283 -18.98 0.45 -7.50
N ALA A 284 -17.66 0.69 -7.45
CA ALA A 284 -16.67 -0.17 -6.80
C ALA A 284 -15.69 0.64 -5.94
N LEU A 285 -15.14 0.01 -4.90
CA LEU A 285 -14.06 0.56 -4.04
C LEU A 285 -12.81 -0.30 -4.20
N VAL A 286 -11.63 0.33 -4.21
CA VAL A 286 -10.32 -0.35 -4.28
C VAL A 286 -9.33 0.25 -3.29
N GLY A 287 -8.34 -0.54 -2.88
CA GLY A 287 -7.28 -0.11 -1.98
C GLY A 287 -7.82 0.40 -0.64
N ASP A 288 -7.20 1.45 -0.12
CA ASP A 288 -7.55 2.00 1.21
C ASP A 288 -8.99 2.53 1.29
N ALA A 289 -9.65 2.82 0.17
CA ALA A 289 -11.07 3.16 0.16
C ALA A 289 -11.95 1.98 0.58
N ALA A 290 -11.54 0.75 0.26
CA ALA A 290 -12.21 -0.49 0.63
C ALA A 290 -11.67 -1.08 1.93
N HIS A 291 -10.35 -1.05 2.15
CA HIS A 291 -9.70 -1.69 3.30
C HIS A 291 -8.37 -1.01 3.65
N THR A 292 -8.15 -0.75 4.93
CA THR A 292 -6.87 -0.29 5.46
C THR A 292 -6.38 -1.32 6.46
N ILE A 293 -5.13 -1.74 6.34
CA ILE A 293 -4.53 -2.76 7.22
C ILE A 293 -3.45 -2.14 8.10
N HIS A 294 -3.05 -2.87 9.14
CA HIS A 294 -1.84 -2.53 9.88
C HIS A 294 -0.63 -2.59 8.93
N PRO A 295 0.21 -1.55 8.85
CA PRO A 295 1.30 -1.47 7.86
C PRO A 295 2.50 -2.36 8.18
N LEU A 296 2.34 -3.45 8.93
CA LEU A 296 3.39 -4.45 9.13
C LEU A 296 3.91 -4.93 7.77
N ALA A 297 5.22 -4.88 7.60
CA ALA A 297 5.91 -5.27 6.37
C ALA A 297 5.48 -4.53 5.09
N GLY A 298 4.90 -3.32 5.20
CA GLY A 298 4.59 -2.47 4.03
C GLY A 298 3.54 -3.03 3.07
N GLN A 299 2.58 -3.84 3.55
CA GLN A 299 1.63 -4.58 2.69
C GLN A 299 0.46 -3.75 2.13
N GLY A 300 0.22 -2.52 2.61
CA GLY A 300 -0.97 -1.75 2.24
C GLY A 300 -1.14 -1.57 0.73
N VAL A 301 -0.15 -1.02 0.05
CA VAL A 301 -0.20 -0.78 -1.40
C VAL A 301 -0.25 -2.08 -2.21
N ASN A 302 0.42 -3.15 -1.74
CA ASN A 302 0.40 -4.45 -2.43
C ASN A 302 -0.99 -5.08 -2.45
N LEU A 303 -1.78 -4.94 -1.39
CA LEU A 303 -3.18 -5.37 -1.39
C LEU A 303 -4.02 -4.53 -2.35
N GLY A 304 -3.79 -3.21 -2.41
CA GLY A 304 -4.41 -2.35 -3.40
C GLY A 304 -4.09 -2.75 -4.84
N TYR A 305 -2.86 -3.15 -5.12
CA TYR A 305 -2.47 -3.66 -6.45
C TYR A 305 -3.09 -5.01 -6.78
N ARG A 306 -3.33 -5.88 -5.80
CA ARG A 306 -4.13 -7.10 -6.01
C ARG A 306 -5.61 -6.76 -6.32
N ASP A 307 -6.16 -5.69 -5.74
CA ASP A 307 -7.50 -5.22 -6.10
C ASP A 307 -7.53 -4.69 -7.53
N VAL A 308 -6.48 -3.97 -7.96
CA VAL A 308 -6.32 -3.48 -9.34
C VAL A 308 -6.34 -4.63 -10.33
N ASP A 309 -5.49 -5.63 -10.12
CA ASP A 309 -5.37 -6.80 -10.97
C ASP A 309 -6.73 -7.53 -11.10
N ALA A 310 -7.35 -7.83 -9.95
CA ALA A 310 -8.64 -8.51 -9.90
C ALA A 310 -9.78 -7.74 -10.58
N LEU A 311 -9.84 -6.42 -10.41
CA LEU A 311 -10.91 -5.62 -11.01
C LEU A 311 -10.70 -5.45 -12.51
N ILE A 312 -9.46 -5.30 -12.98
CA ILE A 312 -9.14 -5.30 -14.42
C ILE A 312 -9.59 -6.61 -15.05
N ASP A 313 -9.20 -7.75 -14.47
CA ASP A 313 -9.55 -9.08 -14.99
C ASP A 313 -11.07 -9.29 -15.07
N VAL A 314 -11.80 -8.92 -14.02
CA VAL A 314 -13.25 -9.07 -13.97
C VAL A 314 -13.94 -8.21 -15.03
N LEU A 315 -13.55 -6.95 -15.17
CA LEU A 315 -14.19 -6.02 -16.12
C LEU A 315 -13.82 -6.35 -17.57
N ALA A 316 -12.54 -6.66 -17.84
CA ALA A 316 -12.07 -7.01 -19.17
C ALA A 316 -12.68 -8.33 -19.66
N SER A 317 -12.74 -9.35 -18.80
CA SER A 317 -13.41 -10.62 -19.11
C SER A 317 -14.89 -10.42 -19.40
N ALA A 318 -15.62 -9.71 -18.56
CA ALA A 318 -17.03 -9.44 -18.77
C ALA A 318 -17.27 -8.70 -20.10
N ARG A 319 -16.45 -7.71 -20.43
CA ARG A 319 -16.52 -6.98 -21.71
C ARG A 319 -16.25 -7.89 -22.89
N SER A 320 -15.28 -8.77 -22.82
CA SER A 320 -14.92 -9.70 -23.91
C SER A 320 -16.03 -10.72 -24.19
N TYR A 321 -16.78 -11.12 -23.16
CA TYR A 321 -17.94 -12.02 -23.30
C TYR A 321 -19.26 -11.29 -23.62
N GLY A 322 -19.24 -9.97 -23.85
CA GLY A 322 -20.42 -9.18 -24.14
C GLY A 322 -21.39 -9.00 -22.98
N GLU A 323 -20.91 -9.24 -21.74
CA GLU A 323 -21.70 -9.01 -20.53
C GLU A 323 -21.85 -7.50 -20.24
N SER A 324 -22.88 -7.14 -19.48
CA SER A 324 -23.00 -5.79 -18.92
C SER A 324 -21.96 -5.63 -17.79
N TRP A 325 -20.74 -5.29 -18.17
CA TRP A 325 -19.54 -5.30 -17.31
C TRP A 325 -19.66 -4.38 -16.06
N ALA A 326 -20.47 -3.31 -16.12
CA ALA A 326 -20.75 -2.44 -14.97
C ALA A 326 -21.89 -2.95 -14.08
N SER A 327 -22.50 -4.10 -14.43
CA SER A 327 -23.61 -4.65 -13.64
C SER A 327 -23.15 -5.10 -12.25
N HIS A 328 -24.05 -5.02 -11.28
CA HIS A 328 -23.78 -5.46 -9.93
C HIS A 328 -23.35 -6.94 -9.84
N SER A 329 -23.88 -7.81 -10.68
CA SER A 329 -23.52 -9.24 -10.72
C SER A 329 -22.07 -9.46 -11.15
N VAL A 330 -21.58 -8.69 -12.12
CA VAL A 330 -20.17 -8.71 -12.53
C VAL A 330 -19.27 -8.15 -11.44
N LEU A 331 -19.60 -6.98 -10.87
CA LEU A 331 -18.83 -6.35 -9.82
C LEU A 331 -18.76 -7.22 -8.54
N LYS A 332 -19.80 -8.01 -8.27
CA LYS A 332 -19.77 -8.98 -7.15
C LYS A 332 -18.71 -10.05 -7.29
N ARG A 333 -18.28 -10.42 -8.50
CA ARG A 333 -17.17 -11.37 -8.71
C ARG A 333 -15.88 -10.81 -8.08
N TYR A 334 -15.57 -9.55 -8.35
CA TYR A 334 -14.47 -8.83 -7.74
C TYR A 334 -14.59 -8.79 -6.21
N GLN A 335 -15.76 -8.36 -5.69
CA GLN A 335 -15.98 -8.31 -4.23
C GLN A 335 -15.77 -9.66 -3.57
N THR A 336 -16.36 -10.74 -4.10
CA THR A 336 -16.27 -12.09 -3.52
C THR A 336 -14.82 -12.55 -3.46
N TRP A 337 -14.07 -12.31 -4.51
CA TRP A 337 -12.67 -12.69 -4.55
C TRP A 337 -11.83 -11.87 -3.56
N ARG A 338 -11.89 -10.54 -3.65
CA ARG A 338 -10.98 -9.68 -2.90
C ARG A 338 -11.34 -9.52 -1.43
N MET A 339 -12.63 -9.47 -1.11
CA MET A 339 -13.07 -9.27 0.28
C MET A 339 -12.63 -10.40 1.20
N ALA A 340 -12.69 -11.65 0.74
CA ALA A 340 -12.25 -12.81 1.49
C ALA A 340 -10.72 -12.81 1.71
N ASP A 341 -9.93 -12.53 0.66
CA ASP A 341 -8.47 -12.46 0.72
C ASP A 341 -7.99 -11.31 1.61
N ASN A 342 -8.58 -10.12 1.46
CA ASN A 342 -8.25 -8.97 2.28
C ASN A 342 -8.62 -9.17 3.75
N PHE A 343 -9.76 -9.81 4.04
CA PHE A 343 -10.15 -10.16 5.41
C PHE A 343 -9.17 -11.15 6.05
N MET A 344 -8.74 -12.17 5.31
CA MET A 344 -7.77 -13.15 5.78
C MET A 344 -6.41 -12.50 6.07
N MET A 345 -5.92 -11.62 5.18
CA MET A 345 -4.68 -10.87 5.39
C MET A 345 -4.77 -9.95 6.61
N GLN A 346 -5.86 -9.20 6.75
CA GLN A 346 -6.11 -8.34 7.90
C GLN A 346 -6.11 -9.14 9.20
N SER A 347 -6.83 -10.26 9.23
CA SER A 347 -6.91 -11.13 10.42
C SER A 347 -5.55 -11.72 10.80
N GLY A 348 -4.74 -12.07 9.80
CA GLY A 348 -3.36 -12.50 10.03
C GLY A 348 -2.51 -11.40 10.67
N MET A 349 -2.61 -10.16 10.17
CA MET A 349 -1.88 -9.01 10.75
C MET A 349 -2.37 -8.67 12.16
N ASP A 350 -3.67 -8.77 12.42
CA ASP A 350 -4.22 -8.56 13.75
C ASP A 350 -3.72 -9.63 14.75
N LEU A 351 -3.65 -10.89 14.32
CA LEU A 351 -3.11 -11.97 15.15
C LEU A 351 -1.62 -11.72 15.48
N PHE A 352 -0.84 -11.29 14.50
CA PHE A 352 0.56 -10.88 14.74
C PHE A 352 0.62 -9.71 15.72
N TYR A 353 -0.17 -8.65 15.48
CA TYR A 353 -0.24 -7.53 16.39
C TYR A 353 -0.58 -7.97 17.83
N ALA A 354 -1.65 -8.72 18.03
CA ALA A 354 -2.08 -9.20 19.34
C ALA A 354 -1.02 -10.13 19.99
N GLY A 355 -0.39 -10.97 19.18
CA GLY A 355 0.65 -11.89 19.65
C GLY A 355 1.92 -11.20 20.13
N PHE A 356 2.33 -10.10 19.47
CA PHE A 356 3.61 -9.45 19.76
C PHE A 356 3.50 -8.14 20.58
N SER A 357 2.30 -7.60 20.79
CA SER A 357 2.06 -6.35 21.53
C SER A 357 1.70 -6.59 23.00
N ASN A 358 2.38 -7.51 23.68
CA ASN A 358 2.18 -7.78 25.11
C ASN A 358 3.46 -8.24 25.79
N GLU A 359 3.52 -8.08 27.12
CA GLU A 359 4.67 -8.45 27.96
C GLU A 359 4.43 -9.71 28.80
N LEU A 360 3.34 -10.44 28.58
CA LEU A 360 3.00 -11.62 29.35
C LEU A 360 4.07 -12.72 29.15
N PRO A 361 4.83 -13.12 30.22
CA PRO A 361 5.96 -14.03 30.06
C PRO A 361 5.63 -15.36 29.38
N PRO A 362 4.48 -16.03 29.65
CA PRO A 362 4.14 -17.28 28.96
C PRO A 362 3.92 -17.08 27.45
N LEU A 363 3.25 -15.98 27.06
CA LEU A 363 3.00 -15.66 25.64
C LEU A 363 4.31 -15.29 24.95
N ARG A 364 5.20 -14.58 25.64
CA ARG A 364 6.51 -14.21 25.11
C ARG A 364 7.36 -15.45 24.81
N ILE A 365 7.38 -16.43 25.67
CA ILE A 365 8.07 -17.70 25.44
C ILE A 365 7.43 -18.42 24.25
N LEU A 366 6.09 -18.55 24.23
CA LEU A 366 5.37 -19.28 23.20
C LEU A 366 5.59 -18.68 21.80
N ARG A 367 5.53 -17.33 21.66
CA ARG A 367 5.74 -16.69 20.35
C ARG A 367 7.18 -16.79 19.87
N ASN A 368 8.18 -16.72 20.77
CA ASN A 368 9.57 -16.93 20.37
C ASN A 368 9.84 -18.39 19.98
N MET A 369 9.24 -19.37 20.67
CA MET A 369 9.25 -20.76 20.23
C MET A 369 8.55 -20.91 18.87
N GLY A 370 7.45 -20.19 18.64
CA GLY A 370 6.77 -20.13 17.35
C GLY A 370 7.64 -19.58 16.22
N LEU A 371 8.41 -18.51 16.46
CA LEU A 371 9.39 -17.99 15.50
C LEU A 371 10.49 -19.01 15.18
N MET A 372 11.05 -19.66 16.22
CA MET A 372 12.06 -20.73 16.03
C MET A 372 11.50 -21.90 15.23
N ALA A 373 10.25 -22.30 15.48
CA ALA A 373 9.57 -23.36 14.72
C ALA A 373 9.31 -22.91 13.27
N ALA A 374 8.86 -21.65 13.08
CA ALA A 374 8.62 -21.07 11.75
C ALA A 374 9.89 -21.04 10.90
N GLN A 375 11.04 -20.72 11.48
CA GLN A 375 12.34 -20.76 10.75
C GLN A 375 12.64 -22.18 10.21
N ARG A 376 12.21 -23.21 10.92
CA ARG A 376 12.43 -24.63 10.55
C ARG A 376 11.27 -25.23 9.73
N ALA A 377 10.19 -24.49 9.52
CA ALA A 377 8.95 -25.01 8.94
C ALA A 377 9.02 -25.31 7.42
N GLY A 378 10.15 -25.10 6.77
CA GLY A 378 10.43 -25.52 5.38
C GLY A 378 9.34 -25.12 4.39
N VAL A 379 8.49 -26.06 4.00
CA VAL A 379 7.43 -25.84 2.99
C VAL A 379 6.41 -24.81 3.46
N LEU A 380 5.96 -24.86 4.72
CA LEU A 380 4.97 -23.92 5.26
C LEU A 380 5.51 -22.47 5.27
N LYS A 381 6.78 -22.30 5.65
CA LYS A 381 7.46 -21.00 5.60
C LYS A 381 7.48 -20.44 4.16
N ARG A 382 7.82 -21.29 3.18
CA ARG A 382 7.80 -20.89 1.77
C ARG A 382 6.40 -20.53 1.27
N GLN A 383 5.36 -21.27 1.66
CA GLN A 383 3.99 -20.93 1.30
C GLN A 383 3.54 -19.60 1.91
N ALA A 384 3.86 -19.37 3.19
CA ALA A 384 3.58 -18.09 3.84
C ALA A 384 4.29 -16.93 3.13
N LEU A 385 5.57 -17.11 2.75
CA LEU A 385 6.31 -16.11 1.98
C LEU A 385 5.68 -15.85 0.61
N LYS A 386 5.31 -16.91 -0.14
CA LYS A 386 4.60 -16.77 -1.42
C LYS A 386 3.33 -15.96 -1.27
N TYR A 387 2.50 -16.32 -0.29
CA TYR A 387 1.25 -15.60 -0.03
C TYR A 387 1.48 -14.12 0.32
N ALA A 388 2.49 -13.82 1.14
CA ALA A 388 2.86 -12.44 1.46
C ALA A 388 3.32 -11.65 0.23
N LEU A 389 4.04 -12.30 -0.69
CA LEU A 389 4.50 -11.70 -1.96
C LEU A 389 3.40 -11.61 -3.04
N GLY A 390 2.26 -12.28 -2.85
CA GLY A 390 1.18 -12.33 -3.82
C GLY A 390 1.39 -13.36 -4.95
N LEU A 391 2.20 -14.39 -4.70
CA LEU A 391 2.60 -15.44 -5.67
C LEU A 391 1.82 -16.73 -5.46
#